data_b4ed17399bcb6562147142a26266cfbe
#
_entry.id   b4ed17399bcb6562147142a26266cfbe
#
_cell.length_a   1.000
_cell.length_b   1.000
_cell.length_c   1.000
_cell.angle_alpha   90.00
_cell.angle_beta   90.00
_cell.angle_gamma   90.00
#
_symmetry.space_group_name_H-M   'P 1'
#
loop_
_entity.id
_entity.type
_entity.pdbx_description
1 polymer ?
#
loop_
_entity_poly.entity_id
_entity_poly.type
_entity_poly.pdbx_seq_one_letter_code
_entity_poly.pdbx_strand_id
1 'polypeptide(L)'
;MSKSEEIKTRLQQANKRFWAGDNISDFIKDGEKQVLIDELAVRFEDVLQGLVIDTENDPNSNGTGKRLAKMYINELMSGRYEPMPAATAFPNDSEDRYEGMLVVRSELTSMCSHHHQIVRGVAYIGIIAADKLIGLSKYTRIAQWCAMRGTLQEELANDIVREIQKATGAEHLGVYVQATHGCVENRGVKAHSSLTQTTVLKGAFKDDAGTKKEFMDNIKLQQEYACGK
;
A
#
# COMPACT_ATOMS: atom_id res chain seq x y z
N MET A 1 9.88 -27.25 12.31
CA MET A 1 8.92 -26.44 11.54
C MET A 1 9.53 -25.06 11.34
N SER A 2 9.52 -24.53 10.13
CA SER A 2 10.07 -23.19 9.85
C SER A 2 9.19 -22.09 10.47
N LYS A 3 9.71 -20.89 10.65
CA LYS A 3 8.94 -19.78 11.21
C LYS A 3 7.76 -19.37 10.32
N SER A 4 7.95 -19.39 9.01
CA SER A 4 6.86 -19.15 8.05
C SER A 4 5.73 -20.17 8.17
N GLU A 5 6.04 -21.45 8.44
CA GLU A 5 5.01 -22.48 8.66
C GLU A 5 4.30 -22.32 10.01
N GLU A 6 5.00 -21.92 11.06
CA GLU A 6 4.37 -21.61 12.35
C GLU A 6 3.37 -20.45 12.24
N ILE A 7 3.74 -19.36 11.55
CA ILE A 7 2.86 -18.21 11.32
C ILE A 7 1.65 -18.63 10.48
N LYS A 8 1.89 -19.39 9.40
CA LYS A 8 0.83 -19.94 8.54
C LYS A 8 -0.16 -20.80 9.34
N THR A 9 0.34 -21.66 10.22
CA THR A 9 -0.50 -22.51 11.08
C THR A 9 -1.39 -21.68 11.99
N ARG A 10 -0.86 -20.62 12.61
CA ARG A 10 -1.66 -19.70 13.45
C ARG A 10 -2.76 -19.00 12.65
N LEU A 11 -2.46 -18.55 11.44
CA LEU A 11 -3.45 -17.94 10.54
C LEU A 11 -4.56 -18.93 10.16
N GLN A 12 -4.20 -20.16 9.83
CA GLN A 12 -5.16 -21.22 9.50
C GLN A 12 -6.04 -21.60 10.69
N GLN A 13 -5.46 -21.76 11.89
CA GLN A 13 -6.21 -22.06 13.12
C GLN A 13 -7.20 -20.94 13.50
N ALA A 14 -6.86 -19.70 13.19
CA ALA A 14 -7.73 -18.54 13.37
C ALA A 14 -8.72 -18.32 12.20
N ASN A 15 -8.75 -19.23 11.22
CA ASN A 15 -9.52 -19.08 9.99
C ASN A 15 -9.30 -17.72 9.30
N LYS A 16 -8.07 -17.20 9.37
CA LYS A 16 -7.70 -15.91 8.80
C LYS A 16 -7.17 -16.07 7.38
N ARG A 17 -7.72 -15.31 6.45
CA ARG A 17 -7.17 -15.19 5.10
C ARG A 17 -5.77 -14.57 5.15
N PHE A 18 -4.85 -15.03 4.31
CA PHE A 18 -3.48 -14.50 4.22
C PHE A 18 -2.99 -14.37 2.77
N TRP A 19 -3.84 -13.82 1.90
CA TRP A 19 -3.46 -13.48 0.53
C TRP A 19 -2.39 -12.38 0.52
N ALA A 20 -1.79 -12.12 -0.65
CA ALA A 20 -0.66 -11.18 -0.75
C ALA A 20 -0.97 -9.79 -0.17
N GLY A 21 -2.16 -9.23 -0.46
CA GLY A 21 -2.61 -7.94 0.04
C GLY A 21 -3.08 -7.89 1.50
N ASP A 22 -3.14 -9.04 2.21
CA ASP A 22 -3.62 -9.04 3.59
C ASP A 22 -2.53 -8.62 4.57
N ASN A 23 -2.89 -7.83 5.58
CA ASN A 23 -2.06 -7.62 6.76
C ASN A 23 -2.15 -8.83 7.69
N ILE A 24 -1.01 -9.30 8.19
CA ILE A 24 -0.87 -10.44 9.10
C ILE A 24 -0.15 -10.10 10.40
N SER A 25 0.03 -8.82 10.71
CA SER A 25 0.81 -8.35 11.86
C SER A 25 0.33 -8.92 13.19
N ASP A 26 -0.97 -9.09 13.39
CA ASP A 26 -1.56 -9.66 14.61
C ASP A 26 -1.15 -11.11 14.88
N PHE A 27 -0.60 -11.80 13.87
CA PHE A 27 -0.15 -13.19 13.95
C PHE A 27 1.37 -13.33 14.04
N ILE A 28 2.09 -12.22 14.12
CA ILE A 28 3.55 -12.16 14.25
C ILE A 28 3.88 -11.71 15.66
N LYS A 29 4.57 -12.55 16.41
CA LYS A 29 5.02 -12.25 17.77
C LYS A 29 6.32 -11.45 17.75
N ASP A 30 6.64 -10.83 18.90
CA ASP A 30 7.90 -10.10 19.08
C ASP A 30 9.11 -10.97 18.71
N GLY A 31 10.02 -10.41 17.93
CA GLY A 31 11.22 -11.07 17.43
C GLY A 31 11.02 -12.02 16.24
N GLU A 32 9.79 -12.49 15.96
CA GLU A 32 9.57 -13.44 14.86
C GLU A 32 9.80 -12.85 13.48
N LYS A 33 9.63 -11.53 13.31
CA LYS A 33 9.91 -10.85 12.06
C LYS A 33 11.37 -10.99 11.66
N GLN A 34 12.31 -10.90 12.62
CA GLN A 34 13.73 -11.11 12.33
C GLN A 34 14.03 -12.56 11.95
N VAL A 35 13.43 -13.53 12.63
CA VAL A 35 13.59 -14.96 12.29
C VAL A 35 13.05 -15.25 10.89
N LEU A 36 11.93 -14.62 10.51
CA LEU A 36 11.37 -14.75 9.16
C LEU A 36 12.29 -14.15 8.10
N ILE A 37 12.96 -13.02 8.39
CA ILE A 37 13.97 -12.43 7.52
C ILE A 37 15.14 -13.39 7.31
N ASP A 38 15.64 -13.99 8.37
CA ASP A 38 16.79 -14.90 8.32
C ASP A 38 16.43 -16.19 7.55
N GLU A 39 15.22 -16.74 7.76
CA GLU A 39 14.69 -17.86 6.98
C GLU A 39 14.55 -17.51 5.49
N LEU A 40 14.01 -16.32 5.18
CA LEU A 40 13.81 -15.87 3.81
C LEU A 40 15.14 -15.59 3.11
N ALA A 41 16.15 -15.13 3.84
CA ALA A 41 17.50 -14.89 3.30
C ALA A 41 18.11 -16.17 2.72
N VAL A 42 17.97 -17.32 3.42
CA VAL A 42 18.44 -18.62 2.92
C VAL A 42 17.70 -19.01 1.63
N ARG A 43 16.38 -18.82 1.59
CA ARG A 43 15.58 -19.14 0.40
C ARG A 43 15.94 -18.27 -0.80
N PHE A 44 16.24 -16.98 -0.59
CA PHE A 44 16.74 -16.11 -1.66
C PHE A 44 18.15 -16.51 -2.12
N GLU A 45 18.99 -16.98 -1.20
CA GLU A 45 20.30 -17.52 -1.55
C GLU A 45 20.16 -18.75 -2.47
N ASP A 46 19.26 -19.68 -2.12
CA ASP A 46 18.94 -20.84 -2.95
C ASP A 46 18.47 -20.43 -4.36
N VAL A 47 17.66 -19.37 -4.47
CA VAL A 47 17.20 -18.84 -5.78
C VAL A 47 18.39 -18.30 -6.59
N LEU A 48 19.28 -17.54 -5.97
CA LEU A 48 20.47 -16.98 -6.65
C LEU A 48 21.41 -18.09 -7.15
N GLN A 49 21.64 -19.10 -6.32
CA GLN A 49 22.42 -20.28 -6.71
C GLN A 49 21.73 -21.06 -7.83
N GLY A 50 20.39 -21.18 -7.80
CA GLY A 50 19.60 -21.76 -8.88
C GLY A 50 19.70 -20.99 -10.21
N LEU A 51 20.01 -19.69 -10.16
CA LEU A 51 20.35 -18.85 -11.31
C LEU A 51 21.81 -18.99 -11.74
N VAL A 52 22.60 -19.89 -11.09
CA VAL A 52 24.03 -20.14 -11.34
C VAL A 52 24.87 -18.90 -11.04
N ILE A 53 24.52 -18.16 -10.01
CA ILE A 53 25.30 -17.02 -9.50
C ILE A 53 26.21 -17.52 -8.36
N ASP A 54 27.52 -17.23 -8.46
CA ASP A 54 28.50 -17.52 -7.40
C ASP A 54 28.40 -16.49 -6.29
N THR A 55 27.51 -16.73 -5.34
CA THR A 55 27.24 -15.82 -4.23
C THR A 55 28.32 -15.86 -3.14
N GLU A 56 29.24 -16.82 -3.18
CA GLU A 56 30.34 -16.93 -2.22
C GLU A 56 31.55 -16.09 -2.62
N ASN A 57 31.96 -16.15 -3.90
CA ASN A 57 33.19 -15.52 -4.41
C ASN A 57 32.93 -14.21 -5.16
N ASP A 58 31.70 -13.96 -5.68
CA ASP A 58 31.36 -12.66 -6.26
C ASP A 58 31.12 -11.61 -5.16
N PRO A 59 31.99 -10.61 -5.00
CA PRO A 59 31.86 -9.60 -3.96
C PRO A 59 30.59 -8.75 -4.08
N ASN A 60 29.97 -8.67 -5.27
CA ASN A 60 28.74 -7.91 -5.51
C ASN A 60 27.49 -8.71 -5.12
N SER A 61 27.52 -10.02 -5.32
CA SER A 61 26.40 -10.93 -5.04
C SER A 61 26.45 -11.51 -3.62
N ASN A 62 27.60 -11.46 -2.95
CA ASN A 62 27.73 -11.91 -1.57
C ASN A 62 26.78 -11.17 -0.64
N GLY A 63 25.95 -11.91 0.12
CA GLY A 63 24.93 -11.37 1.03
C GLY A 63 23.67 -10.81 0.33
N THR A 64 23.48 -11.00 -0.97
CA THR A 64 22.29 -10.54 -1.70
C THR A 64 21.02 -11.20 -1.18
N GLY A 65 21.03 -12.48 -0.83
CA GLY A 65 19.90 -13.17 -0.22
C GLY A 65 19.37 -12.43 1.02
N LYS A 66 20.27 -11.99 1.90
CA LYS A 66 19.90 -11.21 3.10
C LYS A 66 19.40 -9.80 2.77
N ARG A 67 19.98 -9.13 1.76
CA ARG A 67 19.51 -7.81 1.31
C ARG A 67 18.08 -7.91 0.76
N LEU A 68 17.80 -8.92 -0.07
CA LEU A 68 16.47 -9.18 -0.62
C LEU A 68 15.46 -9.46 0.48
N ALA A 69 15.77 -10.34 1.43
CA ALA A 69 14.89 -10.67 2.55
C ALA A 69 14.49 -9.43 3.36
N LYS A 70 15.47 -8.58 3.71
CA LYS A 70 15.20 -7.31 4.42
C LYS A 70 14.36 -6.35 3.59
N MET A 71 14.67 -6.18 2.31
CA MET A 71 13.92 -5.33 1.40
C MET A 71 12.46 -5.76 1.31
N TYR A 72 12.20 -7.07 1.14
CA TYR A 72 10.82 -7.57 1.11
C TYR A 72 10.06 -7.33 2.41
N ILE A 73 10.63 -7.70 3.55
CA ILE A 73 9.91 -7.68 4.83
C ILE A 73 9.80 -6.24 5.39
N ASN A 74 10.87 -5.44 5.30
CA ASN A 74 10.93 -4.14 5.99
C ASN A 74 10.55 -2.95 5.10
N GLU A 75 10.55 -3.12 3.76
CA GLU A 75 10.36 -2.02 2.83
C GLU A 75 9.16 -2.28 1.92
N LEU A 76 9.28 -3.21 0.95
CA LEU A 76 8.27 -3.40 -0.09
C LEU A 76 6.95 -4.00 0.41
N MET A 77 6.98 -4.82 1.47
CA MET A 77 5.82 -5.46 2.06
C MET A 77 5.67 -5.15 3.56
N SER A 78 6.26 -4.07 4.06
CA SER A 78 6.18 -3.72 5.49
C SER A 78 4.75 -3.58 5.99
N GLY A 79 3.83 -3.04 5.19
CA GLY A 79 2.41 -2.93 5.52
C GLY A 79 1.68 -4.29 5.69
N ARG A 80 2.31 -5.40 5.25
CA ARG A 80 1.81 -6.75 5.52
C ARG A 80 2.17 -7.23 6.93
N TYR A 81 3.34 -6.83 7.43
CA TYR A 81 3.96 -7.33 8.67
C TYR A 81 3.86 -6.36 9.84
N GLU A 82 3.50 -5.10 9.59
CA GLU A 82 3.37 -4.06 10.60
C GLU A 82 1.90 -3.69 10.81
N PRO A 83 1.51 -3.31 12.03
CA PRO A 83 0.16 -2.82 12.28
C PRO A 83 -0.08 -1.50 11.54
N MET A 84 -1.37 -1.17 11.35
CA MET A 84 -1.76 0.11 10.77
C MET A 84 -1.19 1.27 11.60
N PRO A 85 -0.60 2.29 10.95
CA PRO A 85 -0.14 3.49 11.66
C PRO A 85 -1.26 4.13 12.48
N ALA A 86 -0.97 4.50 13.72
CA ALA A 86 -1.95 5.14 14.59
C ALA A 86 -2.50 6.43 13.93
N ALA A 87 -3.80 6.49 13.78
CA ALA A 87 -4.54 7.64 13.26
C ALA A 87 -5.37 8.25 14.38
N THR A 88 -4.77 9.16 15.16
CA THR A 88 -5.51 9.88 16.18
C THR A 88 -6.55 10.76 15.52
N ALA A 89 -7.81 10.49 15.82
CA ALA A 89 -8.93 11.30 15.40
C ALA A 89 -9.24 12.36 16.46
N PHE A 90 -9.72 13.51 16.02
CA PHE A 90 -10.21 14.60 16.88
C PHE A 90 -11.62 15.03 16.41
N PRO A 91 -12.45 15.55 17.30
CA PRO A 91 -13.80 15.97 16.97
C PRO A 91 -13.82 17.06 15.90
N ASN A 92 -14.84 17.01 15.04
CA ASN A 92 -15.21 18.06 14.07
C ASN A 92 -16.55 18.67 14.51
N ASP A 93 -16.62 19.18 15.73
CA ASP A 93 -17.84 19.57 16.43
C ASP A 93 -17.87 21.05 16.87
N SER A 94 -16.91 21.88 16.39
CA SER A 94 -16.92 23.32 16.63
C SER A 94 -18.09 24.02 15.93
N GLU A 95 -18.44 25.25 16.35
CA GLU A 95 -19.45 26.09 15.68
C GLU A 95 -19.11 26.29 14.19
N ASP A 96 -17.81 26.33 13.86
CA ASP A 96 -17.28 26.43 12.49
C ASP A 96 -16.83 25.05 11.97
N ARG A 97 -17.71 24.04 12.11
CA ARG A 97 -17.47 22.68 11.62
C ARG A 97 -17.04 22.68 10.14
N TYR A 98 -15.96 21.95 9.83
CA TYR A 98 -15.54 21.77 8.45
C TYR A 98 -16.47 20.78 7.74
N GLU A 99 -17.17 21.25 6.72
CA GLU A 99 -18.11 20.47 5.91
C GLU A 99 -17.68 20.33 4.44
N GLY A 100 -16.54 20.90 4.08
CA GLY A 100 -16.03 20.90 2.72
C GLY A 100 -15.38 19.58 2.32
N MET A 101 -14.99 19.51 1.05
CA MET A 101 -14.19 18.41 0.52
C MET A 101 -12.71 18.67 0.82
N LEU A 102 -12.06 17.69 1.48
CA LEU A 102 -10.62 17.63 1.62
C LEU A 102 -10.06 16.67 0.58
N VAL A 103 -9.04 17.09 -0.19
CA VAL A 103 -8.35 16.21 -1.14
C VAL A 103 -6.87 16.15 -0.79
N VAL A 104 -6.39 14.95 -0.46
CA VAL A 104 -4.99 14.70 -0.11
C VAL A 104 -4.31 13.92 -1.22
N ARG A 105 -3.18 14.42 -1.72
CA ARG A 105 -2.29 13.73 -2.64
C ARG A 105 -1.25 12.94 -1.86
N SER A 106 -1.06 11.67 -2.18
CA SER A 106 -0.11 10.78 -1.54
C SER A 106 0.69 10.01 -2.57
N GLU A 107 2.01 10.13 -2.53
CA GLU A 107 2.89 9.27 -3.34
C GLU A 107 2.88 7.86 -2.81
N LEU A 108 2.84 6.89 -3.73
CA LEU A 108 2.75 5.47 -3.43
C LEU A 108 3.90 4.70 -4.09
N THR A 109 4.49 3.82 -3.32
CA THR A 109 5.29 2.70 -3.84
C THR A 109 4.62 1.42 -3.39
N SER A 110 4.30 0.55 -4.35
CA SER A 110 3.67 -0.74 -4.12
C SER A 110 4.41 -1.82 -4.89
N MET A 111 3.98 -3.04 -4.75
CA MET A 111 4.51 -4.17 -5.50
C MET A 111 3.35 -4.98 -6.06
N CYS A 112 3.39 -5.25 -7.37
CA CYS A 112 2.39 -6.08 -8.02
C CYS A 112 2.53 -7.53 -7.54
N SER A 113 1.43 -8.12 -7.06
CA SER A 113 1.40 -9.50 -6.55
C SER A 113 1.71 -10.56 -7.62
N HIS A 114 1.55 -10.26 -8.91
CA HIS A 114 1.76 -11.23 -9.99
C HIS A 114 3.24 -11.51 -10.27
N HIS A 115 4.08 -10.48 -10.34
CA HIS A 115 5.48 -10.60 -10.77
C HIS A 115 6.46 -9.97 -9.79
N HIS A 116 5.98 -9.49 -8.65
CA HIS A 116 6.76 -8.79 -7.64
C HIS A 116 7.61 -7.64 -8.20
N GLN A 117 7.08 -6.98 -9.24
CA GLN A 117 7.68 -5.75 -9.79
C GLN A 117 7.08 -4.52 -9.11
N ILE A 118 7.91 -3.49 -8.98
CA ILE A 118 7.54 -2.23 -8.34
C ILE A 118 6.42 -1.54 -9.14
N VAL A 119 5.46 -1.01 -8.41
CA VAL A 119 4.41 -0.10 -8.87
C VAL A 119 4.65 1.25 -8.24
N ARG A 120 4.75 2.31 -9.05
CA ARG A 120 4.95 3.68 -8.56
C ARG A 120 3.82 4.56 -9.04
N GLY A 121 3.29 5.36 -8.13
CA GLY A 121 2.17 6.21 -8.48
C GLY A 121 1.77 7.19 -7.40
N VAL A 122 0.58 7.71 -7.56
CA VAL A 122 -0.03 8.69 -6.66
C VAL A 122 -1.46 8.28 -6.38
N ALA A 123 -1.88 8.36 -5.12
CA ALA A 123 -3.28 8.34 -4.74
C ALA A 123 -3.77 9.76 -4.43
N TYR A 124 -4.95 10.08 -4.92
CA TYR A 124 -5.73 11.24 -4.51
C TYR A 124 -6.91 10.76 -3.68
N ILE A 125 -6.98 11.22 -2.45
CA ILE A 125 -7.94 10.79 -1.45
C ILE A 125 -8.86 11.96 -1.16
N GLY A 126 -10.10 11.87 -1.63
CA GLY A 126 -11.15 12.84 -1.35
C GLY A 126 -12.01 12.37 -0.18
N ILE A 127 -12.32 13.27 0.74
CA ILE A 127 -13.19 13.01 1.88
C ILE A 127 -14.06 14.24 2.16
N ILE A 128 -15.35 14.03 2.38
CA ILE A 128 -16.20 15.01 3.04
C ILE A 128 -16.21 14.64 4.52
N ALA A 129 -15.78 15.57 5.35
CA ALA A 129 -15.57 15.33 6.76
C ALA A 129 -16.88 14.93 7.46
N ALA A 130 -16.80 13.92 8.32
CA ALA A 130 -17.85 13.55 9.25
C ALA A 130 -17.63 14.22 10.62
N ASP A 131 -18.08 13.59 11.69
CA ASP A 131 -17.93 14.10 13.06
C ASP A 131 -16.49 14.04 13.59
N LYS A 132 -15.58 13.44 12.82
CA LYS A 132 -14.17 13.29 13.19
C LYS A 132 -13.26 13.64 12.02
N LEU A 133 -12.14 14.26 12.34
CA LEU A 133 -11.02 14.52 11.45
C LEU A 133 -9.78 13.77 11.94
N ILE A 134 -8.87 13.47 11.04
CA ILE A 134 -7.53 12.97 11.36
C ILE A 134 -6.47 13.92 10.81
N GLY A 135 -5.28 13.92 11.40
CA GLY A 135 -4.19 14.76 10.91
C GLY A 135 -3.85 14.45 9.45
N LEU A 136 -3.56 15.48 8.64
CA LEU A 136 -3.34 15.37 7.18
C LEU A 136 -2.31 14.29 6.81
N SER A 137 -1.22 14.19 7.57
CA SER A 137 -0.19 13.15 7.34
C SER A 137 -0.69 11.73 7.55
N LYS A 138 -1.83 11.53 8.25
CA LYS A 138 -2.38 10.20 8.51
C LYS A 138 -3.00 9.58 7.26
N TYR A 139 -3.63 10.39 6.40
CA TYR A 139 -4.13 9.92 5.11
C TYR A 139 -2.99 9.31 4.27
N THR A 140 -1.87 10.03 4.15
CA THR A 140 -0.68 9.53 3.43
C THR A 140 -0.11 8.27 4.06
N ARG A 141 0.04 8.22 5.40
CA ARG A 141 0.58 7.04 6.09
C ARG A 141 -0.30 5.80 5.91
N ILE A 142 -1.62 5.96 5.98
CA ILE A 142 -2.56 4.86 5.75
C ILE A 142 -2.47 4.38 4.30
N ALA A 143 -2.45 5.29 3.33
CA ALA A 143 -2.35 4.94 1.91
C ALA A 143 -1.03 4.19 1.60
N GLN A 144 0.10 4.68 2.12
CA GLN A 144 1.40 4.02 1.99
C GLN A 144 1.42 2.64 2.65
N TRP A 145 0.87 2.51 3.86
CA TRP A 145 0.76 1.23 4.54
C TRP A 145 -0.10 0.22 3.77
N CYS A 146 -1.21 0.66 3.14
CA CYS A 146 -1.99 -0.18 2.23
C CYS A 146 -1.18 -0.59 0.99
N ALA A 147 -0.40 0.32 0.42
CA ALA A 147 0.43 0.08 -0.76
C ALA A 147 1.55 -0.94 -0.49
N MET A 148 2.15 -0.92 0.70
CA MET A 148 3.26 -1.80 1.09
C MET A 148 2.80 -3.20 1.53
N ARG A 149 1.92 -3.85 0.74
CA ARG A 149 1.42 -5.21 1.02
C ARG A 149 1.61 -6.20 -0.12
N GLY A 150 1.97 -5.75 -1.31
CA GLY A 150 2.04 -6.61 -2.50
C GLY A 150 0.65 -6.97 -3.02
N THR A 151 -0.10 -5.97 -3.48
CA THR A 151 -1.50 -6.10 -3.89
C THR A 151 -1.71 -5.68 -5.36
N LEU A 152 -2.89 -5.94 -5.90
CA LEU A 152 -3.32 -5.37 -7.18
C LEU A 152 -3.78 -3.92 -6.97
N GLN A 153 -3.64 -3.08 -8.00
CA GLN A 153 -4.01 -1.66 -7.90
C GLN A 153 -5.51 -1.48 -7.62
N GLU A 154 -6.35 -2.35 -8.14
CA GLU A 154 -7.80 -2.34 -7.93
C GLU A 154 -8.17 -2.66 -6.46
N GLU A 155 -7.44 -3.59 -5.84
CA GLU A 155 -7.60 -3.92 -4.43
C GLU A 155 -7.04 -2.79 -3.55
N LEU A 156 -5.89 -2.21 -3.92
CA LEU A 156 -5.25 -1.11 -3.20
C LEU A 156 -6.20 0.08 -3.01
N ALA A 157 -6.89 0.51 -4.07
CA ALA A 157 -7.83 1.63 -4.00
C ALA A 157 -8.98 1.34 -3.01
N ASN A 158 -9.52 0.11 -3.02
CA ASN A 158 -10.54 -0.33 -2.07
C ASN A 158 -10.00 -0.39 -0.62
N ASP A 159 -8.77 -0.87 -0.44
CA ASP A 159 -8.12 -0.96 0.87
C ASP A 159 -7.93 0.43 1.49
N ILE A 160 -7.46 1.40 0.71
CA ILE A 160 -7.30 2.79 1.16
C ILE A 160 -8.64 3.35 1.61
N VAL A 161 -9.71 3.20 0.82
CA VAL A 161 -11.06 3.65 1.20
C VAL A 161 -11.49 3.00 2.51
N ARG A 162 -11.36 1.70 2.63
CA ARG A 162 -11.78 0.94 3.82
C ARG A 162 -11.06 1.38 5.08
N GLU A 163 -9.74 1.53 5.03
CA GLU A 163 -8.95 1.87 6.20
C GLU A 163 -9.14 3.33 6.61
N ILE A 164 -9.29 4.26 5.67
CA ILE A 164 -9.64 5.66 5.98
C ILE A 164 -11.04 5.75 6.55
N GLN A 165 -12.01 5.03 6.01
CA GLN A 165 -13.37 4.97 6.55
C GLN A 165 -13.39 4.48 8.00
N LYS A 166 -12.61 3.45 8.33
CA LYS A 166 -12.47 2.96 9.72
C LYS A 166 -11.86 4.03 10.64
N ALA A 167 -10.87 4.78 10.17
CA ALA A 167 -10.17 5.78 10.96
C ALA A 167 -10.99 7.05 11.20
N THR A 168 -11.87 7.44 10.27
CA THR A 168 -12.59 8.72 10.29
C THR A 168 -14.09 8.58 10.56
N GLY A 169 -14.68 7.41 10.27
CA GLY A 169 -16.13 7.21 10.25
C GLY A 169 -16.84 7.85 9.05
N ALA A 170 -16.11 8.44 8.09
CA ALA A 170 -16.72 9.13 6.96
C ALA A 170 -17.40 8.16 5.99
N GLU A 171 -18.59 8.54 5.53
CA GLU A 171 -19.37 7.77 4.54
C GLU A 171 -19.08 8.22 3.10
N HIS A 172 -18.62 9.46 2.91
CA HIS A 172 -18.39 10.10 1.63
C HIS A 172 -16.89 10.14 1.34
N LEU A 173 -16.42 9.23 0.48
CA LEU A 173 -15.00 9.00 0.19
C LEU A 173 -14.78 8.76 -1.30
N GLY A 174 -13.71 9.34 -1.85
CA GLY A 174 -13.20 9.05 -3.18
C GLY A 174 -11.71 8.74 -3.13
N VAL A 175 -11.29 7.68 -3.80
CA VAL A 175 -9.87 7.38 -4.01
C VAL A 175 -9.63 7.18 -5.50
N TYR A 176 -8.70 7.96 -6.04
CA TYR A 176 -8.22 7.83 -7.41
C TYR A 176 -6.73 7.50 -7.34
N VAL A 177 -6.32 6.39 -7.94
CA VAL A 177 -4.92 5.96 -8.02
C VAL A 177 -4.46 6.00 -9.46
N GLN A 178 -3.31 6.62 -9.70
CA GLN A 178 -2.63 6.65 -10.98
C GLN A 178 -1.23 6.09 -10.78
N ALA A 179 -0.86 5.04 -11.51
CA ALA A 179 0.43 4.39 -11.33
C ALA A 179 0.99 3.74 -12.61
N THR A 180 2.31 3.62 -12.65
CA THR A 180 3.06 2.82 -13.59
C THR A 180 3.45 1.49 -12.97
N HIS A 181 3.53 0.45 -13.80
CA HIS A 181 3.74 -0.92 -13.35
C HIS A 181 5.00 -1.51 -13.96
N GLY A 182 6.01 -1.79 -13.16
CA GLY A 182 7.25 -2.43 -13.62
C GLY A 182 7.02 -3.77 -14.33
N CYS A 183 5.96 -4.50 -13.99
CA CYS A 183 5.60 -5.74 -14.68
C CYS A 183 5.10 -5.53 -16.11
N VAL A 184 4.70 -4.32 -16.49
CA VAL A 184 4.27 -3.91 -17.84
C VAL A 184 5.40 -3.18 -18.56
N GLU A 185 6.15 -2.33 -17.86
CA GLU A 185 7.20 -1.48 -18.42
C GLU A 185 8.52 -2.24 -18.64
N ASN A 186 8.97 -3.03 -17.65
CA ASN A 186 10.34 -3.58 -17.63
C ASN A 186 10.44 -4.99 -18.23
N ARG A 187 9.32 -5.66 -18.46
CA ARG A 187 9.26 -7.03 -19.00
C ARG A 187 7.98 -7.25 -19.81
N GLY A 188 7.86 -8.43 -20.43
CA GLY A 188 6.68 -8.80 -21.25
C GLY A 188 6.48 -7.85 -22.42
N VAL A 189 5.40 -7.08 -22.40
CA VAL A 189 5.05 -6.14 -23.49
C VAL A 189 5.95 -4.90 -23.56
N LYS A 190 6.68 -4.58 -22.50
CA LYS A 190 7.61 -3.42 -22.42
C LYS A 190 6.98 -2.09 -22.85
N ALA A 191 5.75 -1.84 -22.39
CA ALA A 191 5.03 -0.61 -22.69
C ALA A 191 5.47 0.51 -21.72
N HIS A 192 6.56 1.21 -22.02
CA HIS A 192 7.22 2.20 -21.15
C HIS A 192 6.39 3.44 -20.85
N SER A 193 5.36 3.74 -21.62
CA SER A 193 4.43 4.85 -21.37
C SER A 193 3.10 4.41 -20.78
N SER A 194 3.00 3.16 -20.34
CA SER A 194 1.75 2.62 -19.78
C SER A 194 1.43 3.29 -18.45
N LEU A 195 0.20 3.79 -18.32
CA LEU A 195 -0.32 4.42 -17.12
C LEU A 195 -1.68 3.82 -16.78
N THR A 196 -1.80 3.28 -15.59
CA THR A 196 -3.06 2.68 -15.11
C THR A 196 -3.75 3.61 -14.12
N GLN A 197 -5.05 3.79 -14.29
CA GLN A 197 -5.87 4.62 -13.42
C GLN A 197 -7.02 3.77 -12.84
N THR A 198 -7.20 3.83 -11.54
CA THR A 198 -8.31 3.19 -10.83
C THR A 198 -9.02 4.20 -9.95
N THR A 199 -10.35 4.09 -9.85
CA THR A 199 -11.18 5.01 -9.07
C THR A 199 -12.17 4.21 -8.24
N VAL A 200 -12.24 4.49 -6.95
CA VAL A 200 -13.26 3.97 -6.02
C VAL A 200 -13.98 5.15 -5.38
N LEU A 201 -15.29 5.19 -5.51
CA LEU A 201 -16.13 6.27 -5.00
C LEU A 201 -17.22 5.70 -4.09
N LYS A 202 -17.50 6.38 -2.97
CA LYS A 202 -18.56 6.04 -2.01
C LYS A 202 -19.36 7.27 -1.60
N GLY A 203 -20.65 7.05 -1.27
CA GLY A 203 -21.57 8.09 -0.86
C GLY A 203 -21.67 9.21 -1.91
N ALA A 204 -21.65 10.47 -1.49
CA ALA A 204 -21.80 11.61 -2.39
C ALA A 204 -20.81 11.62 -3.58
N PHE A 205 -19.57 11.14 -3.41
CA PHE A 205 -18.62 11.01 -4.52
C PHE A 205 -19.13 10.08 -5.63
N LYS A 206 -19.95 9.09 -5.29
CA LYS A 206 -20.57 8.15 -6.25
C LYS A 206 -21.91 8.66 -6.77
N ASP A 207 -22.73 9.20 -5.87
CA ASP A 207 -24.17 9.39 -6.10
C ASP A 207 -24.50 10.82 -6.56
N ASP A 208 -23.60 11.81 -6.31
CA ASP A 208 -23.78 13.20 -6.74
C ASP A 208 -22.76 13.61 -7.81
N ALA A 209 -23.27 14.06 -8.96
CA ALA A 209 -22.44 14.45 -10.10
C ALA A 209 -21.59 15.72 -9.81
N GLY A 210 -22.09 16.63 -8.97
CA GLY A 210 -21.40 17.84 -8.55
C GLY A 210 -20.15 17.51 -7.71
N THR A 211 -20.33 16.71 -6.66
CA THR A 211 -19.28 16.22 -5.78
C THR A 211 -18.20 15.44 -6.55
N LYS A 212 -18.64 14.55 -7.45
CA LYS A 212 -17.72 13.81 -8.31
C LYS A 212 -16.91 14.73 -9.21
N LYS A 213 -17.57 15.74 -9.83
CA LYS A 213 -16.89 16.71 -10.69
C LYS A 213 -15.87 17.54 -9.90
N GLU A 214 -16.25 18.06 -8.73
CA GLU A 214 -15.36 18.82 -7.84
C GLU A 214 -14.12 17.99 -7.46
N PHE A 215 -14.28 16.73 -7.10
CA PHE A 215 -13.17 15.84 -6.81
C PHE A 215 -12.21 15.69 -7.99
N MET A 216 -12.73 15.43 -9.19
CA MET A 216 -11.92 15.26 -10.39
C MET A 216 -11.23 16.56 -10.81
N ASP A 217 -11.85 17.72 -10.62
CA ASP A 217 -11.24 19.02 -10.90
C ASP A 217 -10.12 19.33 -9.90
N ASN A 218 -10.30 19.04 -8.62
CA ASN A 218 -9.23 19.14 -7.61
C ASN A 218 -8.03 18.25 -7.93
N ILE A 219 -8.26 17.02 -8.44
CA ILE A 219 -7.18 16.13 -8.89
C ILE A 219 -6.39 16.78 -10.03
N LYS A 220 -7.07 17.34 -11.04
CA LYS A 220 -6.41 18.02 -12.18
C LYS A 220 -5.55 19.18 -11.71
N LEU A 221 -6.07 20.04 -10.83
CA LEU A 221 -5.33 21.17 -10.27
C LEU A 221 -4.07 20.71 -9.53
N GLN A 222 -4.15 19.64 -8.76
CA GLN A 222 -2.98 19.08 -8.06
C GLN A 222 -1.98 18.43 -9.01
N GLN A 223 -2.42 17.83 -10.13
CA GLN A 223 -1.54 17.31 -11.17
C GLN A 223 -0.79 18.42 -11.87
N GLU A 224 -1.47 19.51 -12.25
CA GLU A 224 -0.87 20.68 -12.87
C GLU A 224 0.17 21.33 -11.94
N TYR A 225 -0.14 21.50 -10.66
CA TYR A 225 0.81 21.99 -9.65
C TYR A 225 2.06 21.12 -9.52
N ALA A 226 1.90 19.80 -9.56
CA ALA A 226 3.02 18.87 -9.46
C ALA A 226 3.92 18.86 -10.71
N CYS A 227 3.36 19.14 -11.89
CA CYS A 227 4.11 19.25 -13.15
C CYS A 227 4.85 20.58 -13.30
N GLY A 228 4.40 21.65 -12.61
CA GLY A 228 5.01 22.99 -12.66
C GLY A 228 6.19 23.19 -11.70
N LYS A 229 6.55 22.16 -10.95
CA LYS A 229 7.72 22.11 -10.08
C LYS A 229 8.85 21.31 -10.69
#